data_58b85351e5059309facdae0f1871ff4f
#
_entry.id   58b85351e5059309facdae0f1871ff4f
#
_cell.length_a   1.000
_cell.length_b   1.000
_cell.length_c   1.000
_cell.angle_alpha   90.00
_cell.angle_beta   90.00
_cell.angle_gamma   90.00
#
_symmetry.space_group_name_H-M   'P 1'
#
loop_
_entity.id
_entity.type
_entity.pdbx_description
1 polymer ?
#
loop_
_entity_poly.entity_id
_entity_poly.type
_entity_poly.pdbx_seq_one_letter_code
_entity_poly.pdbx_strand_id
1 'polypeptide(L)'
;MHLTPYGEYAVLLAASLANDWPEDRAGIVDRAESYGMQTPFANPQADDYTGVRRVIDRWLEVVDEPLPQRRADLLNQHLAEAAAYPRLTDHHDEGWHLHYRDQDQALPHVLEAVISVGTALHLTTRGMHRLHRCDAGKVPGDPCHNVVVDVTRNGRQRYCSDGKCQRECLAAAYASWAVTLPAWSWLPATHRQKPAP
;
A
#
# COMPACT_ATOMS: atom_id res chain seq x y z
N MET A 1 -0.88 2.57 24.67
CA MET A 1 -1.62 1.55 23.92
C MET A 1 -0.95 1.41 22.57
N HIS A 2 -0.07 0.41 22.39
CA HIS A 2 0.63 0.17 21.13
C HIS A 2 -0.15 -0.89 20.34
N LEU A 3 -1.14 -0.47 19.57
CA LEU A 3 -1.84 -1.31 18.59
C LEU A 3 -1.06 -1.41 17.26
N THR A 4 0.17 -0.92 17.25
CA THR A 4 0.93 -0.62 16.04
C THR A 4 1.56 -1.79 15.28
N PRO A 5 1.91 -2.95 15.83
CA PRO A 5 2.55 -3.97 15.01
C PRO A 5 1.59 -4.61 13.99
N TYR A 6 0.37 -4.93 14.40
CA TYR A 6 -0.54 -5.75 13.59
C TYR A 6 -1.16 -5.02 12.40
N GLY A 7 -1.55 -3.75 12.55
CA GLY A 7 -2.13 -2.98 11.45
C GLY A 7 -1.13 -2.71 10.33
N GLU A 8 0.11 -2.42 10.68
CA GLU A 8 1.15 -2.06 9.72
C GLU A 8 1.56 -3.24 8.84
N TYR A 9 1.78 -4.41 9.42
CA TYR A 9 2.15 -5.61 8.65
C TYR A 9 1.05 -6.05 7.67
N ALA A 10 -0.20 -5.97 8.08
CA ALA A 10 -1.32 -6.37 7.23
C ALA A 10 -1.51 -5.46 6.01
N VAL A 11 -1.41 -4.15 6.18
CA VAL A 11 -1.52 -3.21 5.05
C VAL A 11 -0.29 -3.25 4.15
N LEU A 12 0.89 -3.52 4.70
CA LEU A 12 2.11 -3.74 3.92
C LEU A 12 2.04 -5.04 3.12
N LEU A 13 1.49 -6.11 3.70
CA LEU A 13 1.22 -7.36 2.98
C LEU A 13 0.29 -7.11 1.79
N ALA A 14 -0.81 -6.40 1.99
CA ALA A 14 -1.74 -6.07 0.91
C ALA A 14 -1.05 -5.31 -0.22
N ALA A 15 -0.26 -4.29 0.10
CA ALA A 15 0.52 -3.55 -0.89
C ALA A 15 1.58 -4.42 -1.59
N SER A 16 2.23 -5.34 -0.86
CA SER A 16 3.19 -6.27 -1.44
C SER A 16 2.53 -7.21 -2.45
N LEU A 17 1.36 -7.78 -2.11
CA LEU A 17 0.59 -8.62 -3.02
C LEU A 17 0.07 -7.82 -4.24
N ALA A 18 -0.37 -6.58 -4.05
CA ALA A 18 -0.84 -5.73 -5.13
C ALA A 18 0.26 -5.32 -6.11
N ASN A 19 1.47 -5.08 -5.60
CA ASN A 19 2.60 -4.59 -6.38
C ASN A 19 3.37 -5.71 -7.11
N ASP A 20 3.37 -6.91 -6.53
CA ASP A 20 4.09 -8.07 -7.06
C ASP A 20 3.29 -9.33 -6.74
N TRP A 21 2.41 -9.70 -7.67
CA TRP A 21 1.48 -10.81 -7.49
C TRP A 21 2.20 -12.16 -7.62
N PRO A 22 2.10 -13.05 -6.61
CA PRO A 22 2.72 -14.38 -6.65
C PRO A 22 2.15 -15.24 -7.77
N GLU A 23 2.97 -16.19 -8.26
CA GLU A 23 2.56 -17.08 -9.36
C GLU A 23 1.49 -18.11 -8.94
N ASP A 24 1.48 -18.48 -7.65
CA ASP A 24 0.57 -19.50 -7.13
C ASP A 24 0.15 -19.23 -5.66
N ARG A 25 -0.67 -20.13 -5.12
CA ARG A 25 -1.13 -20.09 -3.73
C ARG A 25 0.03 -20.18 -2.73
N ALA A 26 1.04 -20.99 -3.01
CA ALA A 26 2.18 -21.18 -2.11
C ALA A 26 2.93 -19.84 -1.95
N GLY A 27 3.17 -19.14 -3.03
CA GLY A 27 3.78 -17.81 -3.00
C GLY A 27 2.94 -16.78 -2.23
N ILE A 28 1.60 -16.89 -2.21
CA ILE A 28 0.75 -16.04 -1.35
C ILE A 28 0.99 -16.36 0.12
N VAL A 29 1.04 -17.64 0.48
CA VAL A 29 1.29 -18.09 1.87
C VAL A 29 2.67 -17.65 2.34
N ASP A 30 3.70 -17.92 1.55
CA ASP A 30 5.09 -17.50 1.86
C ASP A 30 5.19 -15.98 2.07
N ARG A 31 4.48 -15.22 1.23
CA ARG A 31 4.39 -13.76 1.38
C ARG A 31 3.71 -13.37 2.68
N ALA A 32 2.59 -13.99 3.04
CA ALA A 32 1.86 -13.73 4.27
C ALA A 32 2.72 -14.07 5.50
N GLU A 33 3.42 -15.19 5.48
CA GLU A 33 4.37 -15.59 6.54
C GLU A 33 5.53 -14.60 6.69
N SER A 34 6.07 -14.08 5.59
CA SER A 34 7.13 -13.06 5.62
C SER A 34 6.71 -11.75 6.29
N TYR A 35 5.40 -11.48 6.34
CA TYR A 35 4.80 -10.38 7.09
C TYR A 35 4.30 -10.79 8.48
N GLY A 36 4.75 -11.94 9.01
CA GLY A 36 4.46 -12.39 10.37
C GLY A 36 3.09 -13.02 10.57
N MET A 37 2.41 -13.42 9.48
CA MET A 37 1.17 -14.17 9.59
C MET A 37 1.47 -15.64 9.85
N GLN A 38 1.47 -16.04 11.11
CA GLN A 38 1.51 -17.45 11.49
C GLN A 38 0.10 -18.03 11.43
N THR A 39 -0.25 -18.66 10.33
CA THR A 39 -1.57 -19.28 10.23
C THR A 39 -1.42 -20.67 9.63
N PRO A 40 -1.97 -21.69 10.27
CA PRO A 40 -2.12 -22.96 9.63
C PRO A 40 -3.15 -22.79 8.50
N PHE A 41 -2.72 -22.39 7.30
CA PHE A 41 -3.54 -22.46 6.08
C PHE A 41 -3.63 -23.93 5.64
N ALA A 42 -3.99 -24.81 6.60
CA ALA A 42 -3.82 -26.25 6.51
C ALA A 42 -4.77 -26.93 5.51
N ASN A 43 -5.87 -26.26 5.14
CA ASN A 43 -6.84 -26.81 4.22
C ASN A 43 -6.91 -25.96 2.94
N PRO A 44 -6.02 -26.20 1.94
CA PRO A 44 -6.07 -25.47 0.69
C PRO A 44 -7.37 -25.76 -0.05
N GLN A 45 -8.07 -24.67 -0.45
CA GLN A 45 -9.24 -24.73 -1.29
C GLN A 45 -8.84 -24.44 -2.76
N ALA A 46 -9.56 -25.04 -3.70
CA ALA A 46 -9.24 -24.89 -5.13
C ALA A 46 -9.31 -23.45 -5.63
N ASP A 47 -10.13 -22.62 -4.99
CA ASP A 47 -10.35 -21.21 -5.33
C ASP A 47 -9.58 -20.20 -4.47
N ASP A 48 -8.72 -20.66 -3.54
CA ASP A 48 -7.94 -19.77 -2.66
C ASP A 48 -7.18 -18.71 -3.44
N TYR A 49 -6.47 -19.08 -4.50
CA TYR A 49 -5.65 -18.18 -5.29
C TYR A 49 -6.48 -17.07 -5.95
N THR A 50 -7.57 -17.45 -6.60
CA THR A 50 -8.48 -16.49 -7.24
C THR A 50 -9.31 -15.71 -6.22
N GLY A 51 -9.61 -16.31 -5.07
CA GLY A 51 -10.27 -15.67 -3.95
C GLY A 51 -9.43 -14.54 -3.37
N VAL A 52 -8.15 -14.81 -3.10
CA VAL A 52 -7.22 -13.76 -2.61
C VAL A 52 -7.03 -12.66 -3.65
N ARG A 53 -6.99 -13.00 -4.96
CA ARG A 53 -6.93 -11.97 -6.00
C ARG A 53 -8.11 -11.01 -5.91
N ARG A 54 -9.33 -11.52 -5.74
CA ARG A 54 -10.53 -10.69 -5.56
C ARG A 54 -10.44 -9.80 -4.31
N VAL A 55 -9.89 -10.33 -3.20
CA VAL A 55 -9.66 -9.54 -1.98
C VAL A 55 -8.74 -8.35 -2.27
N ILE A 56 -7.63 -8.58 -2.98
CA ILE A 56 -6.70 -7.50 -3.33
C ILE A 56 -7.32 -6.52 -4.31
N ASP A 57 -8.06 -6.98 -5.31
CA ASP A 57 -8.74 -6.10 -6.28
C ASP A 57 -9.75 -5.17 -5.57
N ARG A 58 -10.55 -5.69 -4.63
CA ARG A 58 -11.45 -4.88 -3.78
C ARG A 58 -10.69 -3.90 -2.88
N TRP A 59 -9.59 -4.34 -2.28
CA TRP A 59 -8.75 -3.47 -1.47
C TRP A 59 -8.16 -2.31 -2.30
N LEU A 60 -7.83 -2.54 -3.57
CA LEU A 60 -7.37 -1.50 -4.48
C LEU A 60 -8.46 -0.43 -4.75
N GLU A 61 -9.74 -0.77 -4.69
CA GLU A 61 -10.82 0.23 -4.74
C GLU A 61 -10.74 1.21 -3.56
N VAL A 62 -10.38 0.71 -2.36
CA VAL A 62 -10.13 1.56 -1.19
C VAL A 62 -8.90 2.45 -1.39
N VAL A 63 -7.83 1.92 -1.98
CA VAL A 63 -6.61 2.69 -2.27
C VAL A 63 -6.90 3.83 -3.25
N ASP A 64 -7.66 3.52 -4.30
CA ASP A 64 -7.90 4.44 -5.42
C ASP A 64 -9.01 5.46 -5.16
N GLU A 65 -9.81 5.27 -4.10
CA GLU A 65 -10.87 6.24 -3.76
C GLU A 65 -10.26 7.53 -3.16
N PRO A 66 -10.40 8.68 -3.85
CA PRO A 66 -9.77 9.92 -3.42
C PRO A 66 -10.50 10.61 -2.27
N LEU A 67 -11.80 10.36 -2.09
CA LEU A 67 -12.62 11.03 -1.09
C LEU A 67 -12.56 10.27 0.25
N PRO A 68 -12.04 10.87 1.33
CA PRO A 68 -11.85 10.18 2.61
C PRO A 68 -13.12 9.50 3.15
N GLN A 69 -14.29 10.13 3.00
CA GLN A 69 -15.54 9.56 3.46
C GLN A 69 -15.92 8.31 2.67
N ARG A 70 -15.84 8.35 1.34
CA ARG A 70 -16.14 7.18 0.49
C ARG A 70 -15.16 6.05 0.71
N ARG A 71 -13.88 6.38 0.91
CA ARG A 71 -12.84 5.41 1.30
C ARG A 71 -13.20 4.70 2.60
N ALA A 72 -13.66 5.45 3.60
CA ALA A 72 -14.12 4.88 4.87
C ALA A 72 -15.36 4.00 4.67
N ASP A 73 -16.31 4.41 3.83
CA ASP A 73 -17.53 3.63 3.55
C ASP A 73 -17.20 2.30 2.86
N LEU A 74 -16.30 2.29 1.87
CA LEU A 74 -15.81 1.06 1.23
C LEU A 74 -15.13 0.14 2.23
N LEU A 75 -14.24 0.68 3.05
CA LEU A 75 -13.52 -0.11 4.05
C LEU A 75 -14.48 -0.66 5.13
N ASN A 76 -15.50 0.10 5.53
CA ASN A 76 -16.53 -0.37 6.46
C ASN A 76 -17.34 -1.53 5.88
N GLN A 77 -17.59 -1.55 4.56
CA GLN A 77 -18.23 -2.70 3.89
C GLN A 77 -17.35 -3.96 4.00
N HIS A 78 -16.05 -3.83 3.70
CA HIS A 78 -15.11 -4.96 3.84
C HIS A 78 -15.04 -5.46 5.28
N LEU A 79 -15.00 -4.56 6.26
CA LEU A 79 -15.00 -4.92 7.67
C LEU A 79 -16.27 -5.66 8.09
N ALA A 80 -17.43 -5.22 7.60
CA ALA A 80 -18.71 -5.85 7.92
C ALA A 80 -18.83 -7.26 7.31
N GLU A 81 -18.21 -7.50 6.15
CA GLU A 81 -18.26 -8.79 5.46
C GLU A 81 -17.25 -9.80 6.00
N ALA A 82 -16.05 -9.35 6.37
CA ALA A 82 -14.93 -10.26 6.69
C ALA A 82 -14.51 -10.28 8.15
N ALA A 83 -14.71 -9.21 8.93
CA ALA A 83 -14.24 -9.14 10.31
C ALA A 83 -15.27 -9.73 11.28
N ALA A 84 -14.81 -10.65 12.10
CA ALA A 84 -15.59 -11.13 13.26
C ALA A 84 -15.40 -10.21 14.47
N TYR A 85 -16.21 -10.42 15.52
CA TYR A 85 -16.02 -9.73 16.80
C TYR A 85 -14.61 -9.97 17.35
N PRO A 86 -13.93 -8.90 17.84
CA PRO A 86 -12.60 -9.05 18.43
C PRO A 86 -12.64 -10.03 19.60
N ARG A 87 -11.73 -10.98 19.60
CA ARG A 87 -11.53 -11.95 20.69
C ARG A 87 -10.11 -11.87 21.19
N LEU A 88 -9.97 -11.78 22.51
CA LEU A 88 -8.67 -11.89 23.16
C LEU A 88 -8.28 -13.37 23.23
N THR A 89 -7.11 -13.71 22.71
CA THR A 89 -6.62 -15.07 22.64
C THR A 89 -5.14 -15.13 23.01
N ASP A 90 -4.72 -16.27 23.54
CA ASP A 90 -3.33 -16.61 23.84
C ASP A 90 -3.08 -18.02 23.30
N HIS A 91 -2.36 -18.11 22.18
CA HIS A 91 -1.98 -19.38 21.57
C HIS A 91 -0.60 -19.26 20.92
N HIS A 92 0.05 -20.38 20.72
CA HIS A 92 1.37 -20.50 20.08
C HIS A 92 2.51 -19.74 20.78
N ASP A 93 2.43 -19.51 22.08
CA ASP A 93 3.43 -18.78 22.90
C ASP A 93 3.69 -17.32 22.43
N GLU A 94 2.75 -16.72 21.67
CA GLU A 94 2.84 -15.34 21.20
C GLU A 94 2.32 -14.30 22.21
N GLY A 95 1.77 -14.76 23.32
CA GLY A 95 1.11 -13.91 24.31
C GLY A 95 -0.29 -13.43 23.89
N TRP A 96 -0.93 -12.69 24.79
CA TRP A 96 -2.30 -12.20 24.58
C TRP A 96 -2.39 -11.22 23.41
N HIS A 97 -3.25 -11.55 22.42
CA HIS A 97 -3.50 -10.72 21.25
C HIS A 97 -4.96 -10.79 20.79
N LEU A 98 -5.36 -9.86 19.92
CA LEU A 98 -6.71 -9.77 19.40
C LEU A 98 -6.85 -10.50 18.06
N HIS A 99 -7.83 -11.39 17.97
CA HIS A 99 -8.30 -11.98 16.73
C HIS A 99 -9.56 -11.26 16.25
N TYR A 100 -9.60 -10.96 14.96
CA TYR A 100 -10.71 -10.30 14.26
C TYR A 100 -11.38 -11.22 13.24
N ARG A 101 -11.19 -12.53 13.34
CA ARG A 101 -11.73 -13.55 12.44
C ARG A 101 -12.20 -14.77 13.20
N ASP A 102 -13.09 -15.55 12.60
CA ASP A 102 -13.44 -16.87 13.10
C ASP A 102 -12.33 -17.89 12.81
N GLN A 103 -12.37 -19.01 13.53
CA GLN A 103 -11.46 -20.12 13.33
C GLN A 103 -11.86 -20.89 12.06
N ASP A 104 -10.90 -21.58 11.44
CA ASP A 104 -11.10 -22.48 10.29
C ASP A 104 -11.68 -21.83 9.02
N GLN A 105 -11.44 -20.54 8.82
CA GLN A 105 -11.85 -19.84 7.62
C GLN A 105 -10.88 -20.11 6.44
N ALA A 106 -11.41 -20.06 5.20
CA ALA A 106 -10.62 -20.12 3.99
C ALA A 106 -9.61 -18.96 3.89
N LEU A 107 -8.50 -19.19 3.21
CA LEU A 107 -7.41 -18.22 3.06
C LEU A 107 -7.89 -16.82 2.59
N PRO A 108 -8.76 -16.68 1.57
CA PRO A 108 -9.25 -15.37 1.15
C PRO A 108 -9.95 -14.61 2.26
N HIS A 109 -10.81 -15.27 3.02
CA HIS A 109 -11.56 -14.64 4.11
C HIS A 109 -10.65 -14.19 5.26
N VAL A 110 -9.66 -15.02 5.59
CA VAL A 110 -8.63 -14.66 6.59
C VAL A 110 -7.86 -13.41 6.16
N LEU A 111 -7.40 -13.37 4.92
CA LEU A 111 -6.66 -12.22 4.41
C LEU A 111 -7.53 -10.97 4.31
N GLU A 112 -8.78 -11.10 3.88
CA GLU A 112 -9.72 -9.98 3.82
C GLU A 112 -9.95 -9.35 5.20
N ALA A 113 -10.18 -10.18 6.24
CA ALA A 113 -10.36 -9.70 7.61
C ALA A 113 -9.11 -8.96 8.11
N VAL A 114 -7.93 -9.57 7.97
CA VAL A 114 -6.67 -9.02 8.47
C VAL A 114 -6.29 -7.74 7.72
N ILE A 115 -6.41 -7.74 6.39
CA ILE A 115 -6.08 -6.57 5.55
C ILE A 115 -7.03 -5.42 5.83
N SER A 116 -8.34 -5.68 5.95
CA SER A 116 -9.34 -4.64 6.21
C SER A 116 -9.14 -4.00 7.59
N VAL A 117 -8.94 -4.81 8.64
CA VAL A 117 -8.65 -4.31 9.99
C VAL A 117 -7.32 -3.55 10.01
N GLY A 118 -6.27 -4.12 9.42
CA GLY A 118 -4.96 -3.47 9.34
C GLY A 118 -4.99 -2.15 8.60
N THR A 119 -5.73 -2.08 7.50
CA THR A 119 -5.92 -0.84 6.74
C THR A 119 -6.69 0.20 7.55
N ALA A 120 -7.76 -0.19 8.24
CA ALA A 120 -8.52 0.70 9.11
C ALA A 120 -7.63 1.28 10.24
N LEU A 121 -6.85 0.43 10.90
CA LEU A 121 -5.90 0.86 11.94
C LEU A 121 -4.83 1.80 11.38
N HIS A 122 -4.28 1.50 10.21
CA HIS A 122 -3.28 2.35 9.55
C HIS A 122 -3.85 3.74 9.23
N LEU A 123 -5.02 3.78 8.59
CA LEU A 123 -5.65 5.04 8.17
C LEU A 123 -6.11 5.90 9.36
N THR A 124 -6.62 5.27 10.44
CA THR A 124 -7.05 6.01 11.64
C THR A 124 -5.89 6.53 12.47
N THR A 125 -4.78 5.81 12.53
CA THR A 125 -3.63 6.20 13.36
C THR A 125 -2.64 7.10 12.62
N ARG A 126 -2.51 6.97 11.30
CA ARG A 126 -1.51 7.70 10.50
C ARG A 126 -2.13 8.72 9.53
N GLY A 127 -3.41 8.59 9.19
CA GLY A 127 -4.15 9.50 8.32
C GLY A 127 -4.44 8.91 6.93
N MET A 128 -5.56 9.36 6.35
CA MET A 128 -6.10 8.86 5.07
C MET A 128 -5.13 9.01 3.88
N HIS A 129 -4.25 9.98 3.92
CA HIS A 129 -3.28 10.25 2.86
C HIS A 129 -2.08 9.29 2.84
N ARG A 130 -1.95 8.43 3.85
CA ARG A 130 -0.81 7.51 4.01
C ARG A 130 -0.89 6.23 3.17
N LEU A 131 -2.00 6.05 2.47
CA LEU A 131 -2.21 4.94 1.54
C LEU A 131 -2.59 5.53 0.19
N HIS A 132 -1.74 5.34 -0.83
CA HIS A 132 -1.93 5.95 -2.14
C HIS A 132 -1.14 5.24 -3.24
N ARG A 133 -1.37 5.61 -4.51
CA ARG A 133 -0.54 5.15 -5.63
C ARG A 133 0.80 5.88 -5.65
N CYS A 134 1.82 5.23 -6.19
CA CYS A 134 3.13 5.82 -6.41
C CYS A 134 3.02 7.06 -7.30
N ASP A 135 3.64 8.18 -6.88
CA ASP A 135 3.59 9.42 -7.66
C ASP A 135 4.30 9.32 -9.02
N ALA A 136 5.14 8.30 -9.25
CA ALA A 136 5.68 7.99 -10.56
C ALA A 136 4.61 7.57 -11.59
N GLY A 137 3.44 7.15 -11.14
CA GLY A 137 2.28 6.92 -12.02
C GLY A 137 1.73 8.16 -12.70
N LYS A 138 2.11 9.35 -12.24
CA LYS A 138 1.71 10.65 -12.82
C LYS A 138 2.66 11.13 -13.94
N VAL A 139 3.76 10.40 -14.19
CA VAL A 139 4.77 10.75 -15.20
C VAL A 139 4.39 10.11 -16.53
N PRO A 140 4.33 10.87 -17.63
CA PRO A 140 4.10 10.31 -18.96
C PRO A 140 5.20 9.33 -19.37
N GLY A 141 4.83 8.23 -19.99
CA GLY A 141 5.76 7.25 -20.57
C GLY A 141 5.55 5.84 -20.01
N ASP A 142 6.10 5.54 -18.85
CA ASP A 142 5.97 4.25 -18.18
C ASP A 142 5.43 4.48 -16.75
N PRO A 143 4.11 4.58 -16.57
CA PRO A 143 3.52 4.92 -15.30
C PRO A 143 3.66 3.78 -14.29
N CYS A 144 4.20 4.07 -13.11
CA CYS A 144 4.21 3.12 -12.00
C CYS A 144 2.81 3.02 -11.36
N HIS A 145 2.27 1.81 -11.30
CA HIS A 145 0.97 1.54 -10.69
C HIS A 145 1.05 1.00 -9.25
N ASN A 146 2.26 0.95 -8.67
CA ASN A 146 2.47 0.43 -7.34
C ASN A 146 1.74 1.23 -6.26
N VAL A 147 1.28 0.52 -5.23
CA VAL A 147 0.72 1.10 -4.01
C VAL A 147 1.85 1.47 -3.06
N VAL A 148 1.69 2.60 -2.40
CA VAL A 148 2.56 3.10 -1.32
C VAL A 148 1.79 3.09 -0.01
N VAL A 149 2.35 2.40 0.97
CA VAL A 149 1.92 2.47 2.37
C VAL A 149 2.95 3.32 3.10
N ASP A 150 2.61 4.56 3.41
CA ASP A 150 3.54 5.46 4.09
C ASP A 150 3.57 5.20 5.59
N VAL A 151 4.54 4.40 6.01
CA VAL A 151 4.85 4.10 7.41
C VAL A 151 5.91 5.06 7.99
N THR A 152 6.39 6.02 7.22
CA THR A 152 7.42 6.95 7.66
C THR A 152 6.91 7.88 8.75
N ARG A 153 7.81 8.35 9.60
CA ARG A 153 7.47 9.25 10.71
C ARG A 153 6.85 10.58 10.22
N ASN A 154 7.34 11.09 9.12
CA ASN A 154 6.97 12.42 8.61
C ASN A 154 5.81 12.42 7.60
N GLY A 155 5.33 11.25 7.15
CA GLY A 155 4.22 11.14 6.22
C GLY A 155 4.47 11.71 4.81
N ARG A 156 5.69 11.59 4.33
CA ARG A 156 6.11 12.21 3.06
C ARG A 156 6.60 11.22 2.01
N GLN A 157 6.38 9.93 2.23
CA GLN A 157 6.72 8.93 1.23
C GLN A 157 5.77 9.06 0.05
N ARG A 158 6.30 9.36 -1.12
CA ARG A 158 5.55 9.59 -2.36
C ARG A 158 5.74 8.47 -3.39
N TYR A 159 6.84 7.73 -3.26
CA TYR A 159 7.26 6.71 -4.21
C TYR A 159 7.29 5.35 -3.55
N CYS A 160 7.02 4.30 -4.33
CA CYS A 160 7.18 2.93 -3.86
C CYS A 160 8.66 2.64 -3.54
N SER A 161 8.93 1.46 -2.98
CA SER A 161 10.28 1.04 -2.58
C SER A 161 11.24 0.83 -3.76
N ASP A 162 10.73 0.82 -5.00
CA ASP A 162 11.57 0.80 -6.18
C ASP A 162 12.29 2.15 -6.36
N GLY A 163 13.60 2.16 -6.09
CA GLY A 163 14.44 3.34 -6.25
C GLY A 163 14.49 3.91 -7.68
N LYS A 164 14.01 3.15 -8.68
CA LYS A 164 13.84 3.60 -10.07
C LYS A 164 12.76 4.68 -10.15
N CYS A 165 11.61 4.48 -9.51
CA CYS A 165 10.48 5.41 -9.54
C CYS A 165 10.84 6.83 -9.08
N GLN A 166 11.60 6.95 -8.00
CA GLN A 166 12.03 8.26 -7.49
C GLN A 166 12.98 8.95 -8.46
N ARG A 167 13.94 8.22 -9.05
CA ARG A 167 14.91 8.76 -10.01
C ARG A 167 14.25 9.24 -11.29
N GLU A 168 13.32 8.46 -11.83
CA GLU A 168 12.61 8.79 -13.07
C GLU A 168 11.69 10.00 -12.91
N CYS A 169 10.96 10.10 -11.79
CA CYS A 169 10.17 11.28 -11.50
C CYS A 169 11.00 12.55 -11.34
N LEU A 170 12.16 12.47 -10.70
CA LEU A 170 13.06 13.60 -10.59
C LEU A 170 13.62 13.99 -11.96
N ALA A 171 14.03 13.01 -12.78
CA ALA A 171 14.54 13.27 -14.14
C ALA A 171 13.48 13.93 -15.02
N ALA A 172 12.23 13.46 -14.99
CA ALA A 172 11.12 14.04 -15.73
C ALA A 172 10.80 15.48 -15.25
N ALA A 173 10.84 15.72 -13.95
CA ALA A 173 10.65 17.06 -13.40
C ALA A 173 11.74 18.01 -13.84
N TYR A 174 13.02 17.60 -13.84
CA TYR A 174 14.12 18.39 -14.34
C TYR A 174 14.01 18.66 -15.84
N ALA A 175 13.61 17.66 -16.64
CA ALA A 175 13.43 17.83 -18.09
C ALA A 175 12.32 18.85 -18.39
N SER A 176 11.19 18.79 -17.69
CA SER A 176 10.09 19.76 -17.86
C SER A 176 10.49 21.18 -17.47
N TRP A 177 11.34 21.31 -16.43
CA TRP A 177 11.84 22.62 -15.98
C TRP A 177 12.85 23.22 -16.96
N ALA A 178 13.72 22.39 -17.54
CA ALA A 178 14.70 22.81 -18.55
C ALA A 178 14.03 23.36 -19.83
N VAL A 179 12.88 22.82 -20.22
CA VAL A 179 12.11 23.29 -21.39
C VAL A 179 11.44 24.65 -21.14
N THR A 180 11.13 24.99 -19.88
CA THR A 180 10.47 26.27 -19.53
C THR A 180 11.42 27.44 -19.34
N LEU A 181 12.73 27.18 -19.25
CA LEU A 181 13.72 28.24 -19.15
C LEU A 181 14.02 28.84 -20.53
N PRO A 182 13.99 30.17 -20.69
CA PRO A 182 14.39 30.82 -21.96
C PRO A 182 15.84 30.47 -22.30
N ALA A 183 16.11 30.23 -23.57
CA ALA A 183 17.43 29.76 -24.07
C ALA A 183 18.64 30.62 -23.61
N TRP A 184 18.41 31.88 -23.26
CA TRP A 184 19.45 32.78 -22.75
C TRP A 184 19.83 32.57 -21.27
N SER A 185 19.06 31.83 -20.50
CA SER A 185 19.38 31.56 -19.08
C SER A 185 20.60 30.63 -18.90
N TRP A 186 21.03 29.95 -19.94
CA TRP A 186 22.18 29.02 -19.96
C TRP A 186 23.50 29.67 -20.37
N LEU A 187 23.48 30.95 -20.80
CA LEU A 187 24.70 31.63 -21.19
C LEU A 187 25.53 31.99 -19.94
N PRO A 188 26.88 31.73 -19.98
CA PRO A 188 27.78 32.19 -18.93
C PRO A 188 27.65 33.71 -18.74
N ALA A 189 27.83 34.18 -17.52
CA ALA A 189 27.67 35.60 -17.15
C ALA A 189 28.51 36.58 -18.00
N THR A 190 29.52 36.11 -18.69
CA THR A 190 30.40 36.86 -19.58
C THR A 190 29.72 37.37 -20.88
N HIS A 191 28.55 36.84 -21.26
CA HIS A 191 27.82 37.26 -22.47
C HIS A 191 26.55 38.07 -22.18
N ARG A 192 26.32 38.52 -20.96
CA ARG A 192 25.20 39.40 -20.63
C ARG A 192 25.60 40.85 -20.98
N GLN A 193 25.46 41.24 -22.24
CA GLN A 193 25.47 42.66 -22.56
C GLN A 193 24.22 43.33 -21.97
N LYS A 194 24.40 44.32 -21.09
CA LYS A 194 23.32 45.20 -20.66
C LYS A 194 22.74 45.92 -21.92
N PRO A 195 21.41 46.04 -22.04
CA PRO A 195 20.85 46.95 -23.03
C PRO A 195 21.37 48.37 -22.79
N ALA A 196 21.79 49.01 -23.87
CA ALA A 196 22.23 50.41 -23.81
C ALA A 196 21.07 51.32 -23.39
N PRO A 197 21.37 52.48 -22.76
CA PRO A 197 20.39 53.40 -22.23
C PRO A 197 19.46 54.02 -23.28
#